data_4d059f08d00a9fa406840c33cc11fae6
#
_entry.id   4d059f08d00a9fa406840c33cc11fae6
#
_cell.length_a   1.000
_cell.length_b   1.000
_cell.length_c   1.000
_cell.angle_alpha   90.00
_cell.angle_beta   90.00
_cell.angle_gamma   90.00
#
_symmetry.space_group_name_H-M   'P 1'
#
loop_
_entity.id
_entity.type
_entity.pdbx_description
1 polymer ?
#
loop_
_entity_poly.entity_id
_entity_poly.type
_entity_poly.pdbx_seq_one_letter_code
_entity_poly.pdbx_strand_id
1 'polypeptide(L)'
;NYNITSKPLHIIANGNVNGIDLEYFDKTPEVVEKACSYKKEGTFTFCFVGRMVRDKGINELVHSFLRLYQKDERVRLLLVGPFEKELDPVLPEVEEHILHHPGICYMGYQNDVRPFLVASDALVFPSYREGFPNVVIQAGAMGLPAIVTDINGCNEIVLPDLNGVIIPSKDEQALYESMKYFASHPVEVERMAANARPLIASRYEQRIVWNALLDEYKSII
;
A
#
# COMPACT_ATOMS: atom_id res chain seq x y z
N ASN A 1 20.81 12.53 -16.16
CA ASN A 1 19.85 12.57 -17.28
C ASN A 1 20.56 12.15 -18.55
N TYR A 2 20.35 10.91 -19.00
CA TYR A 2 20.81 10.51 -20.32
C TYR A 2 19.72 10.92 -21.32
N ASN A 3 20.00 11.88 -22.20
CA ASN A 3 19.15 12.21 -23.34
C ASN A 3 19.18 11.01 -24.32
N ILE A 4 18.26 10.06 -24.13
CA ILE A 4 18.15 8.86 -24.96
C ILE A 4 17.53 9.19 -26.32
N THR A 5 16.75 10.27 -26.42
CA THR A 5 16.08 10.71 -27.64
C THR A 5 15.92 12.23 -27.69
N SER A 6 15.92 12.79 -28.89
CA SER A 6 15.54 14.18 -29.16
C SER A 6 14.03 14.36 -29.38
N LYS A 7 13.26 13.25 -29.43
CA LYS A 7 11.81 13.31 -29.60
C LYS A 7 11.14 13.72 -28.28
N PRO A 8 10.03 14.45 -28.32
CA PRO A 8 9.25 14.73 -27.13
C PRO A 8 8.74 13.43 -26.50
N LEU A 9 8.87 13.33 -25.17
CA LEU A 9 8.34 12.23 -24.40
C LEU A 9 7.13 12.74 -23.62
N HIS A 10 6.05 11.99 -23.63
CA HIS A 10 4.86 12.26 -22.82
C HIS A 10 4.41 11.03 -22.06
N ILE A 11 3.73 11.25 -20.96
CA ILE A 11 3.20 10.19 -20.08
C ILE A 11 1.77 9.89 -20.52
N ILE A 12 1.49 8.62 -20.80
CA ILE A 12 0.15 8.16 -21.14
C ILE A 12 -0.59 7.79 -19.85
N ALA A 13 -1.81 8.32 -19.67
CA ALA A 13 -2.74 7.93 -18.60
C ALA A 13 -2.12 7.84 -17.20
N ASN A 14 -1.58 8.91 -16.68
CA ASN A 14 -0.99 8.99 -15.33
C ASN A 14 0.12 7.96 -15.04
N GLY A 15 0.78 7.41 -16.07
CA GLY A 15 1.99 6.57 -15.94
C GLY A 15 1.75 5.11 -15.54
N ASN A 16 0.54 4.68 -15.29
CA ASN A 16 0.24 3.27 -15.05
C ASN A 16 -0.03 2.53 -16.36
N VAL A 17 0.56 1.34 -16.53
CA VAL A 17 0.50 0.59 -17.80
C VAL A 17 -0.81 -0.18 -17.97
N ASN A 18 -1.38 -0.72 -16.90
CA ASN A 18 -2.51 -1.66 -16.96
C ASN A 18 -3.82 -1.10 -16.42
N GLY A 19 -3.76 -0.05 -15.62
CA GLY A 19 -4.91 0.38 -14.82
C GLY A 19 -5.30 -0.62 -13.75
N ILE A 20 -6.44 -0.40 -13.12
CA ILE A 20 -7.02 -1.29 -12.12
C ILE A 20 -8.44 -1.67 -12.50
N ASP A 21 -8.77 -2.94 -12.34
CA ASP A 21 -10.13 -3.45 -12.47
C ASP A 21 -10.92 -3.13 -11.18
N LEU A 22 -11.80 -2.13 -11.25
CA LEU A 22 -12.61 -1.71 -10.12
C LEU A 22 -13.81 -2.63 -9.84
N GLU A 23 -14.17 -3.51 -10.78
CA GLU A 23 -15.20 -4.54 -10.57
C GLU A 23 -14.59 -5.68 -9.74
N TYR A 24 -13.34 -6.07 -10.03
CA TYR A 24 -12.63 -7.05 -9.24
C TYR A 24 -12.21 -6.49 -7.87
N PHE A 25 -11.58 -5.30 -7.82
CA PHE A 25 -11.19 -4.64 -6.57
C PHE A 25 -12.38 -3.89 -5.96
N ASP A 26 -13.35 -4.69 -5.46
CA ASP A 26 -14.55 -4.18 -4.78
C ASP A 26 -14.85 -4.98 -3.50
N LYS A 27 -15.59 -4.36 -2.59
CA LYS A 27 -16.06 -4.93 -1.31
C LYS A 27 -17.30 -5.79 -1.54
N THR A 28 -17.15 -6.86 -2.35
CA THR A 28 -18.23 -7.81 -2.56
C THR A 28 -18.60 -8.55 -1.26
N PRO A 29 -19.84 -9.05 -1.12
CA PRO A 29 -20.23 -9.81 0.09
C PRO A 29 -19.26 -10.94 0.43
N GLU A 30 -18.77 -11.68 -0.56
CA GLU A 30 -17.80 -12.76 -0.36
C GLU A 30 -16.46 -12.25 0.21
N VAL A 31 -15.95 -11.13 -0.31
CA VAL A 31 -14.69 -10.50 0.16
C VAL A 31 -14.86 -10.01 1.58
N VAL A 32 -16.00 -9.38 1.90
CA VAL A 32 -16.30 -8.87 3.26
C VAL A 32 -16.45 -10.03 4.24
N GLU A 33 -17.11 -11.10 3.88
CA GLU A 33 -17.24 -12.31 4.72
C GLU A 33 -15.87 -12.91 5.06
N LYS A 34 -15.01 -13.08 4.07
CA LYS A 34 -13.62 -13.55 4.28
C LYS A 34 -12.83 -12.58 5.17
N ALA A 35 -13.01 -11.28 4.99
CA ALA A 35 -12.31 -10.26 5.78
C ALA A 35 -12.67 -10.31 7.27
N CYS A 36 -13.90 -10.72 7.62
CA CYS A 36 -14.33 -10.85 9.02
C CYS A 36 -13.43 -11.81 9.82
N SER A 37 -12.86 -12.84 9.18
CA SER A 37 -11.93 -13.77 9.83
C SER A 37 -10.60 -13.14 10.24
N TYR A 38 -10.24 -12.01 9.64
CA TYR A 38 -8.98 -11.31 9.90
C TYR A 38 -9.18 -10.03 10.72
N LYS A 39 -10.41 -9.50 10.76
CA LYS A 39 -10.74 -8.30 11.53
C LYS A 39 -10.80 -8.63 13.01
N LYS A 40 -10.26 -7.73 13.85
CA LYS A 40 -10.36 -7.81 15.31
C LYS A 40 -11.00 -6.52 15.81
N GLU A 41 -12.14 -6.64 16.46
CA GLU A 41 -12.87 -5.50 17.01
C GLU A 41 -12.04 -4.72 18.02
N GLY A 42 -12.19 -3.40 18.03
CA GLY A 42 -11.49 -2.51 18.95
C GLY A 42 -10.00 -2.35 18.67
N THR A 43 -9.51 -2.82 17.50
CA THR A 43 -8.11 -2.64 17.10
C THR A 43 -7.99 -1.81 15.84
N PHE A 44 -6.91 -1.03 15.71
CA PHE A 44 -6.49 -0.38 14.48
C PHE A 44 -5.51 -1.29 13.74
N THR A 45 -5.85 -1.71 12.52
CA THR A 45 -5.08 -2.69 11.76
C THR A 45 -4.37 -2.02 10.59
N PHE A 46 -3.04 -2.05 10.62
CA PHE A 46 -2.19 -1.73 9.47
C PHE A 46 -2.02 -2.97 8.59
N CYS A 47 -1.91 -2.77 7.27
CA CYS A 47 -1.64 -3.82 6.31
C CYS A 47 -0.40 -3.48 5.48
N PHE A 48 0.44 -4.47 5.23
CA PHE A 48 1.45 -4.44 4.20
C PHE A 48 1.21 -5.62 3.23
N VAL A 49 1.33 -5.36 1.94
CA VAL A 49 1.24 -6.39 0.90
C VAL A 49 2.46 -6.30 0.00
N GLY A 50 3.25 -7.37 -0.05
CA GLY A 50 4.48 -7.42 -0.84
C GLY A 50 5.43 -8.49 -0.32
N ARG A 51 6.58 -8.63 -0.95
CA ARG A 51 7.64 -9.53 -0.49
C ARG A 51 8.24 -9.03 0.83
N MET A 52 8.52 -9.96 1.74
CA MET A 52 9.18 -9.66 3.01
C MET A 52 10.68 -9.56 2.79
N VAL A 53 11.12 -8.42 2.28
CA VAL A 53 12.53 -8.11 1.97
C VAL A 53 12.90 -6.71 2.45
N ARG A 54 14.21 -6.47 2.61
CA ARG A 54 14.72 -5.21 3.17
C ARG A 54 14.37 -3.99 2.30
N ASP A 55 14.46 -4.11 0.97
CA ASP A 55 14.19 -2.98 0.06
C ASP A 55 12.70 -2.56 0.04
N LYS A 56 11.82 -3.35 0.62
CA LYS A 56 10.42 -2.99 0.88
C LYS A 56 10.20 -2.26 2.21
N GLY A 57 11.27 -1.97 2.95
CA GLY A 57 11.20 -1.25 4.22
C GLY A 57 10.59 -2.06 5.35
N ILE A 58 10.67 -3.41 5.29
CA ILE A 58 10.06 -4.30 6.29
C ILE A 58 10.74 -4.14 7.65
N ASN A 59 12.05 -3.89 7.70
CA ASN A 59 12.75 -3.68 8.96
C ASN A 59 12.21 -2.43 9.68
N GLU A 60 12.12 -1.32 8.96
CA GLU A 60 11.59 -0.06 9.48
C GLU A 60 10.13 -0.20 9.89
N LEU A 61 9.34 -0.93 9.10
CA LEU A 61 7.93 -1.18 9.40
C LEU A 61 7.75 -1.93 10.71
N VAL A 62 8.48 -3.03 10.87
CA VAL A 62 8.37 -3.87 12.07
C VAL A 62 8.89 -3.11 13.29
N HIS A 63 10.04 -2.44 13.21
CA HIS A 63 10.56 -1.63 14.34
C HIS A 63 9.58 -0.52 14.74
N SER A 64 9.04 0.22 13.77
CA SER A 64 8.04 1.28 14.04
C SER A 64 6.78 0.70 14.67
N PHE A 65 6.31 -0.44 14.18
CA PHE A 65 5.15 -1.13 14.72
C PHE A 65 5.37 -1.61 16.16
N LEU A 66 6.49 -2.26 16.45
CA LEU A 66 6.82 -2.74 17.80
C LEU A 66 6.86 -1.59 18.81
N ARG A 67 7.47 -0.49 18.41
CA ARG A 67 7.52 0.74 19.22
C ARG A 67 6.12 1.31 19.49
N LEU A 68 5.24 1.24 18.50
CA LEU A 68 3.84 1.68 18.65
C LEU A 68 3.06 0.71 19.53
N TYR A 69 3.20 -0.60 19.32
CA TYR A 69 2.52 -1.64 20.07
C TYR A 69 2.86 -1.60 21.57
N GLN A 70 4.11 -1.29 21.92
CA GLN A 70 4.52 -1.09 23.34
C GLN A 70 3.73 0.02 24.04
N LYS A 71 3.14 0.96 23.28
CA LYS A 71 2.35 2.07 23.85
C LYS A 71 0.85 1.86 23.72
N ASP A 72 0.42 1.12 22.73
CA ASP A 72 -0.98 0.80 22.49
C ASP A 72 -1.11 -0.60 21.86
N GLU A 73 -1.47 -1.59 22.68
CA GLU A 73 -1.66 -2.97 22.24
C GLU A 73 -2.92 -3.17 21.37
N ARG A 74 -3.72 -2.11 21.14
CA ARG A 74 -4.88 -2.15 20.26
C ARG A 74 -4.51 -1.96 18.79
N VAL A 75 -3.22 -1.83 18.45
CA VAL A 75 -2.77 -1.84 17.06
C VAL A 75 -2.42 -3.26 16.60
N ARG A 76 -2.60 -3.53 15.32
CA ARG A 76 -2.23 -4.79 14.66
C ARG A 76 -1.52 -4.50 13.36
N LEU A 77 -0.69 -5.46 12.91
CA LEU A 77 -0.01 -5.44 11.63
C LEU A 77 -0.28 -6.74 10.88
N LEU A 78 -0.97 -6.64 9.74
CA LEU A 78 -1.13 -7.74 8.77
C LEU A 78 -0.02 -7.66 7.73
N LEU A 79 0.75 -8.73 7.61
CA LEU A 79 1.82 -8.87 6.61
C LEU A 79 1.46 -9.95 5.60
N VAL A 80 1.25 -9.55 4.34
CA VAL A 80 0.81 -10.44 3.26
C VAL A 80 1.88 -10.51 2.18
N GLY A 81 2.42 -11.70 1.95
CA GLY A 81 3.44 -11.97 0.94
C GLY A 81 4.53 -12.92 1.43
N PRO A 82 5.36 -13.43 0.53
CA PRO A 82 6.39 -14.39 0.87
C PRO A 82 7.67 -13.73 1.39
N PHE A 83 8.43 -14.45 2.19
CA PHE A 83 9.86 -14.15 2.41
C PHE A 83 10.66 -14.50 1.15
N GLU A 84 11.65 -13.68 0.82
CA GLU A 84 12.68 -13.96 -0.19
C GLU A 84 14.07 -13.88 0.45
N LYS A 85 14.46 -14.95 1.11
CA LYS A 85 15.68 -15.02 1.93
C LYS A 85 16.99 -14.95 1.13
N GLU A 86 16.95 -15.32 -0.15
CA GLU A 86 18.15 -15.42 -0.99
C GLU A 86 18.58 -14.10 -1.63
N LEU A 87 17.65 -13.16 -1.80
CA LEU A 87 17.89 -11.93 -2.57
C LEU A 87 18.21 -10.73 -1.67
N ASP A 88 17.34 -10.43 -0.72
CA ASP A 88 17.47 -9.26 0.16
C ASP A 88 16.72 -9.51 1.48
N PRO A 89 17.25 -10.41 2.35
CA PRO A 89 16.55 -10.82 3.55
C PRO A 89 16.35 -9.66 4.53
N VAL A 90 15.26 -9.73 5.28
CA VAL A 90 15.07 -8.90 6.48
C VAL A 90 16.09 -9.28 7.56
N LEU A 91 16.25 -8.42 8.56
CA LEU A 91 17.09 -8.74 9.71
C LEU A 91 16.54 -9.97 10.47
N PRO A 92 17.42 -10.84 11.02
CA PRO A 92 16.96 -12.05 11.73
C PRO A 92 16.00 -11.77 12.88
N GLU A 93 16.23 -10.72 13.65
CA GLU A 93 15.35 -10.30 14.74
C GLU A 93 13.99 -9.79 14.23
N VAL A 94 13.97 -9.19 13.05
CA VAL A 94 12.71 -8.76 12.39
C VAL A 94 11.90 -9.96 11.93
N GLU A 95 12.57 -10.97 11.35
CA GLU A 95 11.91 -12.23 10.99
C GLU A 95 11.31 -12.92 12.22
N GLU A 96 12.05 -12.98 13.33
CA GLU A 96 11.57 -13.54 14.59
C GLU A 96 10.32 -12.81 15.10
N HIS A 97 10.32 -11.47 15.06
CA HIS A 97 9.13 -10.70 15.41
C HIS A 97 7.96 -10.93 14.48
N ILE A 98 8.19 -11.03 13.17
CA ILE A 98 7.13 -11.33 12.20
C ILE A 98 6.43 -12.64 12.51
N LEU A 99 7.19 -13.65 12.91
CA LEU A 99 6.68 -15.01 13.14
C LEU A 99 6.02 -15.19 14.51
N HIS A 100 6.42 -14.44 15.55
CA HIS A 100 6.06 -14.76 16.93
C HIS A 100 5.42 -13.60 17.72
N HIS A 101 5.46 -12.37 17.22
CA HIS A 101 4.91 -11.23 17.96
C HIS A 101 3.37 -11.23 17.94
N PRO A 102 2.67 -11.12 19.09
CA PRO A 102 1.21 -11.27 19.18
C PRO A 102 0.41 -10.20 18.41
N GLY A 103 0.98 -9.02 18.17
CA GLY A 103 0.37 -7.95 17.39
C GLY A 103 0.60 -8.07 15.87
N ILE A 104 1.46 -8.99 15.40
CA ILE A 104 1.77 -9.20 13.99
C ILE A 104 1.11 -10.48 13.50
N CYS A 105 0.41 -10.38 12.38
CA CYS A 105 -0.23 -11.52 11.70
C CYS A 105 0.43 -11.71 10.34
N TYR A 106 1.32 -12.68 10.24
CA TYR A 106 1.96 -13.06 8.98
C TYR A 106 1.09 -14.06 8.22
N MET A 107 0.66 -13.69 7.01
CA MET A 107 -0.28 -14.47 6.20
C MET A 107 0.39 -15.25 5.07
N GLY A 108 1.70 -15.08 4.86
CA GLY A 108 2.40 -15.69 3.74
C GLY A 108 1.88 -15.19 2.39
N TYR A 109 2.18 -15.92 1.32
CA TYR A 109 1.68 -15.62 -0.02
C TYR A 109 0.18 -15.87 -0.13
N GLN A 110 -0.54 -14.91 -0.70
CA GLN A 110 -1.98 -15.00 -0.92
C GLN A 110 -2.31 -14.64 -2.38
N ASN A 111 -3.16 -15.45 -3.02
CA ASN A 111 -3.63 -15.19 -4.37
C ASN A 111 -4.62 -14.02 -4.44
N ASP A 112 -5.40 -13.83 -3.40
CA ASP A 112 -6.38 -12.74 -3.28
C ASP A 112 -6.06 -11.91 -2.04
N VAL A 113 -5.64 -10.67 -2.27
CA VAL A 113 -5.27 -9.73 -1.20
C VAL A 113 -6.44 -8.90 -0.69
N ARG A 114 -7.58 -8.90 -1.39
CA ARG A 114 -8.75 -8.05 -1.07
C ARG A 114 -9.30 -8.27 0.33
N PRO A 115 -9.44 -9.51 0.85
CA PRO A 115 -9.94 -9.72 2.21
C PRO A 115 -9.04 -9.07 3.28
N PHE A 116 -7.71 -9.07 3.07
CA PHE A 116 -6.76 -8.46 4.02
C PHE A 116 -6.83 -6.93 3.97
N LEU A 117 -6.99 -6.36 2.76
CA LEU A 117 -7.20 -4.92 2.60
C LEU A 117 -8.52 -4.48 3.26
N VAL A 118 -9.61 -5.25 3.09
CA VAL A 118 -10.91 -4.95 3.74
C VAL A 118 -10.86 -5.10 5.26
N ALA A 119 -10.03 -6.01 5.77
CA ALA A 119 -9.87 -6.22 7.22
C ALA A 119 -8.99 -5.15 7.89
N SER A 120 -8.41 -4.23 7.13
CA SER A 120 -7.44 -3.24 7.60
C SER A 120 -7.99 -1.82 7.53
N ASP A 121 -7.36 -0.93 8.33
CA ASP A 121 -7.72 0.49 8.42
C ASP A 121 -6.77 1.38 7.61
N ALA A 122 -5.53 0.94 7.36
CA ALA A 122 -4.56 1.63 6.52
C ALA A 122 -3.54 0.68 5.88
N LEU A 123 -3.12 0.99 4.65
CA LEU A 123 -1.94 0.40 4.04
C LEU A 123 -0.69 1.11 4.55
N VAL A 124 0.38 0.37 4.87
CA VAL A 124 1.72 0.92 5.12
C VAL A 124 2.69 0.32 4.11
N PHE A 125 3.27 1.16 3.26
CA PHE A 125 4.12 0.70 2.16
C PHE A 125 5.43 1.52 2.11
N PRO A 126 6.40 1.22 3.00
CA PRO A 126 7.62 2.01 3.18
C PRO A 126 8.75 1.58 2.24
N SER A 127 8.43 1.18 1.01
CA SER A 127 9.40 0.70 0.02
C SER A 127 10.47 1.74 -0.30
N TYR A 128 11.70 1.29 -0.59
CA TYR A 128 12.79 2.19 -0.93
C TYR A 128 12.79 2.59 -2.41
N ARG A 129 12.20 1.77 -3.26
CA ARG A 129 12.13 1.99 -4.71
C ARG A 129 11.00 1.19 -5.32
N GLU A 130 10.30 1.81 -6.25
CA GLU A 130 9.28 1.20 -7.09
C GLU A 130 9.34 1.78 -8.51
N GLY A 131 8.83 1.05 -9.47
CA GLY A 131 8.45 1.63 -10.75
C GLY A 131 7.10 2.33 -10.60
N PHE A 132 6.04 1.51 -10.42
CA PHE A 132 4.68 1.97 -10.13
C PHE A 132 3.97 0.91 -9.27
N PRO A 133 3.76 1.15 -7.96
CA PRO A 133 3.34 0.12 -7.02
C PRO A 133 1.84 -0.19 -7.14
N ASN A 134 1.50 -1.28 -7.82
CA ASN A 134 0.10 -1.71 -7.99
C ASN A 134 -0.63 -1.91 -6.66
N VAL A 135 0.08 -2.35 -5.61
CA VAL A 135 -0.54 -2.57 -4.30
C VAL A 135 -1.12 -1.29 -3.69
N VAL A 136 -0.49 -0.13 -3.93
CA VAL A 136 -1.00 1.16 -3.45
C VAL A 136 -2.29 1.54 -4.19
N ILE A 137 -2.34 1.26 -5.50
CA ILE A 137 -3.58 1.43 -6.30
C ILE A 137 -4.66 0.45 -5.82
N GLN A 138 -4.32 -0.82 -5.58
CA GLN A 138 -5.25 -1.84 -5.08
C GLN A 138 -5.84 -1.44 -3.73
N ALA A 139 -5.01 -1.00 -2.80
CA ALA A 139 -5.46 -0.53 -1.50
C ALA A 139 -6.40 0.68 -1.63
N GLY A 140 -6.03 1.68 -2.44
CA GLY A 140 -6.88 2.83 -2.70
C GLY A 140 -8.20 2.45 -3.38
N ALA A 141 -8.21 1.52 -4.34
CA ALA A 141 -9.42 0.97 -4.96
C ALA A 141 -10.35 0.30 -3.94
N MET A 142 -9.78 -0.37 -2.93
CA MET A 142 -10.52 -0.96 -1.82
C MET A 142 -10.92 0.09 -0.75
N GLY A 143 -10.68 1.39 -0.99
CA GLY A 143 -11.02 2.46 -0.07
C GLY A 143 -10.11 2.49 1.17
N LEU A 144 -8.84 2.12 1.03
CA LEU A 144 -7.86 2.11 2.12
C LEU A 144 -6.89 3.28 1.94
N PRO A 145 -6.72 4.16 2.95
CA PRO A 145 -5.70 5.21 2.90
C PRO A 145 -4.32 4.59 3.11
N ALA A 146 -3.27 5.29 2.68
CA ALA A 146 -1.94 4.74 2.68
C ALA A 146 -0.90 5.65 3.34
N ILE A 147 0.05 5.05 4.06
CA ILE A 147 1.33 5.64 4.44
C ILE A 147 2.37 5.10 3.48
N VAL A 148 2.98 5.96 2.67
CA VAL A 148 3.95 5.57 1.65
C VAL A 148 5.21 6.42 1.72
N THR A 149 6.30 5.92 1.16
CA THR A 149 7.54 6.70 1.01
C THR A 149 7.49 7.63 -0.21
N ASP A 150 8.25 8.73 -0.15
CA ASP A 150 8.44 9.67 -1.25
C ASP A 150 9.37 9.08 -2.32
N ILE A 151 8.79 8.21 -3.13
CA ILE A 151 9.44 7.52 -4.24
C ILE A 151 8.52 7.51 -5.46
N ASN A 152 9.10 7.23 -6.64
CA ASN A 152 8.36 7.13 -7.89
C ASN A 152 7.13 6.22 -7.76
N GLY A 153 6.05 6.62 -8.35
CA GLY A 153 4.76 5.93 -8.30
C GLY A 153 4.02 6.14 -6.99
N CYS A 154 4.66 6.02 -5.83
CA CYS A 154 4.01 6.24 -4.53
C CYS A 154 3.48 7.67 -4.40
N ASN A 155 4.33 8.66 -4.67
CA ASN A 155 3.99 10.09 -4.60
C ASN A 155 3.11 10.58 -5.76
N GLU A 156 2.86 9.73 -6.75
CA GLU A 156 1.92 9.99 -7.83
C GLU A 156 0.52 9.43 -7.48
N ILE A 157 0.44 8.34 -6.72
CA ILE A 157 -0.80 7.66 -6.34
C ILE A 157 -1.39 8.28 -5.07
N VAL A 158 -0.53 8.55 -4.08
CA VAL A 158 -0.94 9.16 -2.81
C VAL A 158 -0.78 10.66 -2.87
N LEU A 159 -1.87 11.37 -2.59
CA LEU A 159 -1.88 12.83 -2.44
C LEU A 159 -1.95 13.13 -0.93
N PRO A 160 -0.98 13.87 -0.38
CA PRO A 160 -0.93 14.17 1.04
C PRO A 160 -2.24 14.75 1.57
N ASP A 161 -2.66 14.26 2.74
CA ASP A 161 -3.90 14.65 3.45
C ASP A 161 -5.20 14.35 2.71
N LEU A 162 -5.15 13.86 1.46
CA LEU A 162 -6.35 13.50 0.69
C LEU A 162 -6.67 12.01 0.84
N ASN A 163 -5.73 11.14 0.49
CA ASN A 163 -5.90 9.68 0.57
C ASN A 163 -4.74 8.98 1.28
N GLY A 164 -3.87 9.72 1.97
CA GLY A 164 -2.77 9.15 2.73
C GLY A 164 -1.70 10.17 3.12
N VAL A 165 -0.54 9.66 3.53
CA VAL A 165 0.63 10.42 3.97
C VAL A 165 1.87 9.92 3.24
N ILE A 166 2.74 10.86 2.86
CA ILE A 166 4.04 10.58 2.23
C ILE A 166 5.14 10.91 3.22
N ILE A 167 6.06 9.97 3.42
CA ILE A 167 7.20 10.08 4.34
C ILE A 167 8.53 9.94 3.58
N PRO A 168 9.66 10.43 4.12
CA PRO A 168 10.97 10.16 3.55
C PRO A 168 11.27 8.66 3.54
N SER A 169 11.96 8.18 2.48
CA SER A 169 12.40 6.79 2.42
C SER A 169 13.45 6.50 3.48
N LYS A 170 13.37 5.32 4.11
CA LYS A 170 14.27 4.86 5.20
C LYS A 170 14.21 5.72 6.47
N ASP A 171 13.15 6.46 6.68
CA ASP A 171 12.94 7.24 7.89
C ASP A 171 11.98 6.52 8.84
N GLU A 172 12.55 5.70 9.72
CA GLU A 172 11.81 4.94 10.72
C GLU A 172 11.04 5.86 11.68
N GLN A 173 11.60 7.04 12.02
CA GLN A 173 10.92 7.98 12.92
C GLN A 173 9.67 8.58 12.26
N ALA A 174 9.77 9.01 11.00
CA ALA A 174 8.63 9.52 10.24
C ALA A 174 7.56 8.44 10.05
N LEU A 175 7.97 7.19 9.81
CA LEU A 175 7.07 6.05 9.70
C LEU A 175 6.32 5.80 11.03
N TYR A 176 7.06 5.75 12.14
CA TYR A 176 6.47 5.59 13.48
C TYR A 176 5.46 6.70 13.80
N GLU A 177 5.81 7.97 13.58
CA GLU A 177 4.90 9.10 13.89
C GLU A 177 3.65 9.07 13.00
N SER A 178 3.78 8.69 11.72
CA SER A 178 2.65 8.55 10.82
C SER A 178 1.72 7.40 11.22
N MET A 179 2.27 6.24 11.59
CA MET A 179 1.47 5.12 12.11
C MET A 179 0.77 5.50 13.42
N LYS A 180 1.47 6.16 14.34
CA LYS A 180 0.90 6.65 15.59
C LYS A 180 -0.22 7.67 15.35
N TYR A 181 -0.02 8.59 14.41
CA TYR A 181 -1.04 9.56 14.02
C TYR A 181 -2.30 8.86 13.52
N PHE A 182 -2.18 7.91 12.59
CA PHE A 182 -3.32 7.16 12.05
C PHE A 182 -4.07 6.41 13.16
N ALA A 183 -3.37 5.68 14.03
CA ALA A 183 -3.99 4.93 15.12
C ALA A 183 -4.73 5.82 16.11
N SER A 184 -4.29 7.08 16.31
CA SER A 184 -4.87 8.02 17.27
C SER A 184 -5.90 8.99 16.68
N HIS A 185 -6.07 9.03 15.32
CA HIS A 185 -6.98 9.96 14.63
C HIS A 185 -7.91 9.21 13.64
N PRO A 186 -8.76 8.29 14.12
CA PRO A 186 -9.58 7.46 13.24
C PRO A 186 -10.51 8.27 12.33
N VAL A 187 -11.01 9.42 12.76
CA VAL A 187 -11.88 10.31 11.96
C VAL A 187 -11.13 10.84 10.73
N GLU A 188 -9.85 11.23 10.89
CA GLU A 188 -9.03 11.67 9.75
C GLU A 188 -8.72 10.51 8.79
N VAL A 189 -8.48 9.32 9.32
CA VAL A 189 -8.27 8.11 8.52
C VAL A 189 -9.53 7.75 7.73
N GLU A 190 -10.72 7.84 8.33
CA GLU A 190 -12.00 7.63 7.64
C GLU A 190 -12.21 8.66 6.53
N ARG A 191 -11.87 9.93 6.75
CA ARG A 191 -11.92 10.99 5.74
C ARG A 191 -11.00 10.68 4.55
N MET A 192 -9.77 10.25 4.82
CA MET A 192 -8.82 9.83 3.76
C MET A 192 -9.32 8.57 3.03
N ALA A 193 -9.89 7.61 3.75
CA ALA A 193 -10.48 6.39 3.20
C ALA A 193 -11.62 6.69 2.22
N ALA A 194 -12.50 7.63 2.58
CA ALA A 194 -13.61 8.06 1.72
C ALA A 194 -13.12 8.66 0.37
N ASN A 195 -11.97 9.30 0.36
CA ASN A 195 -11.37 9.88 -0.84
C ASN A 195 -10.55 8.88 -1.68
N ALA A 196 -10.09 7.77 -1.08
CA ALA A 196 -9.12 6.88 -1.71
C ALA A 196 -9.70 6.24 -2.99
N ARG A 197 -10.86 5.57 -2.92
CA ARG A 197 -11.46 4.91 -4.10
C ARG A 197 -11.84 5.89 -5.21
N PRO A 198 -12.53 7.01 -4.97
CA PRO A 198 -12.83 7.99 -6.01
C PRO A 198 -11.58 8.53 -6.72
N LEU A 199 -10.50 8.78 -5.98
CA LEU A 199 -9.24 9.24 -6.55
C LEU A 199 -8.61 8.18 -7.48
N ILE A 200 -8.56 6.92 -7.04
CA ILE A 200 -8.03 5.83 -7.87
C ILE A 200 -8.91 5.63 -9.10
N ALA A 201 -10.22 5.61 -8.95
CA ALA A 201 -11.15 5.45 -10.06
C ALA A 201 -10.96 6.51 -11.14
N SER A 202 -10.84 7.78 -10.74
CA SER A 202 -10.69 8.89 -11.69
C SER A 202 -9.37 8.91 -12.47
N ARG A 203 -8.34 8.19 -11.97
CA ARG A 203 -6.98 8.28 -12.53
C ARG A 203 -6.46 6.97 -13.12
N TYR A 204 -6.87 5.84 -12.55
CA TYR A 204 -6.23 4.54 -12.80
C TYR A 204 -7.20 3.43 -13.17
N GLU A 205 -8.50 3.71 -13.37
CA GLU A 205 -9.42 2.70 -13.92
C GLU A 205 -8.93 2.19 -15.27
N GLN A 206 -9.04 0.89 -15.50
CA GLN A 206 -8.53 0.24 -16.71
C GLN A 206 -9.00 0.89 -18.00
N ARG A 207 -10.27 1.28 -18.09
CA ARG A 207 -10.85 1.91 -19.28
C ARG A 207 -10.20 3.25 -19.61
N ILE A 208 -9.80 4.02 -18.59
CA ILE A 208 -9.08 5.29 -18.77
C ILE A 208 -7.73 5.02 -19.42
N VAL A 209 -7.00 4.02 -18.89
CA VAL A 209 -5.67 3.67 -19.41
C VAL A 209 -5.75 3.09 -20.81
N TRP A 210 -6.70 2.18 -21.07
CA TRP A 210 -6.86 1.55 -22.39
C TRP A 210 -7.32 2.55 -23.45
N ASN A 211 -8.22 3.47 -23.12
CA ASN A 211 -8.64 4.51 -24.06
C ASN A 211 -7.47 5.45 -24.41
N ALA A 212 -6.70 5.88 -23.41
CA ALA A 212 -5.52 6.73 -23.65
C ALA A 212 -4.47 6.02 -24.51
N LEU A 213 -4.22 4.72 -24.29
CA LEU A 213 -3.35 3.92 -25.14
C LEU A 213 -3.89 3.79 -26.56
N LEU A 214 -5.19 3.53 -26.72
CA LEU A 214 -5.82 3.42 -28.02
C LEU A 214 -5.74 4.73 -28.82
N ASP A 215 -5.95 5.86 -28.14
CA ASP A 215 -5.86 7.18 -28.77
C ASP A 215 -4.42 7.50 -29.20
N GLU A 216 -3.43 7.11 -28.40
CA GLU A 216 -2.02 7.23 -28.78
C GLU A 216 -1.71 6.40 -30.03
N TYR A 217 -2.14 5.13 -30.08
CA TYR A 217 -1.95 4.30 -31.27
C TYR A 217 -2.61 4.90 -32.52
N LYS A 218 -3.81 5.45 -32.41
CA LYS A 218 -4.51 6.11 -33.53
C LYS A 218 -3.79 7.37 -33.99
N SER A 219 -3.07 8.05 -33.10
CA SER A 219 -2.33 9.28 -33.46
C SER A 219 -1.07 9.02 -34.28
N ILE A 220 -0.58 7.76 -34.30
CA ILE A 220 0.66 7.35 -34.99
C ILE A 220 0.36 6.80 -36.39
N ILE A 221 -0.89 6.43 -36.65
CA ILE A 221 -1.35 5.90 -37.94
C ILE A 221 -1.84 7.04 -38.82
#